data_109b8f4cceacec1a16f5bb0c7ffaddd5
#
_entry.id   109b8f4cceacec1a16f5bb0c7ffaddd5
#
_cell.length_a   1.000
_cell.length_b   1.000
_cell.length_c   1.000
_cell.angle_alpha   90.00
_cell.angle_beta   90.00
_cell.angle_gamma   90.00
#
_symmetry.space_group_name_H-M   'P 1'
#
loop_
_entity.id
_entity.type
_entity.pdbx_description
1 polymer ?
#
loop_
_entity_poly.entity_id
_entity_poly.type
_entity_poly.pdbx_seq_one_letter_code
_entity_poly.pdbx_strand_id
1 'polypeptide(L)'
;MGFHALRPSWRTAIATATVAALAVTTVVVTSGTAQAAGTLPCDIYASGSTPCVAAHSTTRALFGAYNGALYQVRRWSDGATTNVGVLSAGGYANAATQDSFCSGTSCTIVRIYDQTSRHNDLTIAPGGGANPTADQGANAAALPVTAGGHKVYGVYISAGNGYRNNATNGVATGSQPEGMYMVTEGTHVNDRCCFDYGNAETNNMDTGNGDMDAIYFGTLCWFSPCATGPRVAADLENGLFAGGNGSWTANTGRNSAFVTAVLKNNGTSTYAIKDGNAQSGSLATRYNGALPTQSGYRPMTKQGAIILGIGGDNSNGSVGSFFEGVMTSGYPTDATENSVQANIVSVGYSKSVTFPSNGTAYRLTNVASGKVLDAVNCGTANGTQIDQWDSLGNSCQQWRFNNVGANKWTITNVNAGKVLDAVNCGLALGTAVNLWDSLGNTCQQWAVIPAGNGRYELVVENSGMVLDNLNCGTANGNKANLWMWLNNTCQLWSIAP
;
A
#
# COMPACT_ATOMS: atom_id res chain seq x y z
N MET A 1 38.05 87.79 57.51
CA MET A 1 36.57 87.81 57.31
C MET A 1 36.29 87.77 55.82
N GLY A 2 35.66 86.83 55.31
CA GLY A 2 35.29 86.77 53.93
C GLY A 2 35.34 85.36 53.36
N PHE A 3 34.26 84.68 53.40
CA PHE A 3 34.09 83.33 52.81
C PHE A 3 33.92 83.44 51.30
N HIS A 4 34.72 82.67 50.53
CA HIS A 4 34.47 82.42 49.12
C HIS A 4 34.08 80.96 48.91
N ALA A 5 32.90 80.73 48.47
CA ALA A 5 32.34 79.42 48.08
C ALA A 5 32.81 79.06 46.73
N LEU A 6 33.42 77.88 46.58
CA LEU A 6 33.76 77.23 45.31
C LEU A 6 32.59 76.32 44.83
N ARG A 7 32.10 76.53 43.61
CA ARG A 7 31.12 75.64 42.92
C ARG A 7 31.85 74.50 42.23
N PRO A 8 31.34 73.24 42.28
CA PRO A 8 31.88 72.16 41.42
C PRO A 8 31.16 72.09 40.10
N SER A 9 31.96 71.97 39.03
CA SER A 9 31.49 71.72 37.61
C SER A 9 31.07 70.28 37.43
N TRP A 10 29.87 70.07 36.99
CA TRP A 10 29.41 68.79 36.54
C TRP A 10 29.84 68.53 35.11
N ARG A 11 30.61 67.45 34.87
CA ARG A 11 30.87 66.90 33.55
C ARG A 11 29.85 65.83 33.29
N THR A 12 29.01 66.01 32.26
CA THR A 12 28.03 65.04 31.78
C THR A 12 28.77 63.93 31.01
N ALA A 13 28.73 62.70 31.51
CA ALA A 13 29.18 61.52 30.75
C ALA A 13 27.99 60.98 29.99
N ILE A 14 28.07 60.97 28.65
CA ILE A 14 27.11 60.33 27.77
C ILE A 14 27.46 58.84 27.74
N ALA A 15 26.61 58.00 28.31
CA ALA A 15 26.66 56.53 28.18
C ALA A 15 25.87 56.13 26.95
N THR A 16 26.54 55.65 25.91
CA THR A 16 25.92 55.00 24.76
C THR A 16 25.47 53.59 25.18
N ALA A 17 24.17 53.41 25.30
CA ALA A 17 23.55 52.09 25.50
C ALA A 17 23.38 51.39 24.13
N THR A 18 24.16 50.35 23.85
CA THR A 18 23.97 49.45 22.73
C THR A 18 22.82 48.49 23.09
N VAL A 19 21.67 48.64 22.42
CA VAL A 19 20.55 47.72 22.49
C VAL A 19 20.88 46.51 21.62
N ALA A 20 21.24 45.38 22.22
CA ALA A 20 21.30 44.10 21.53
C ALA A 20 19.86 43.58 21.33
N ALA A 21 19.37 43.60 20.10
CA ALA A 21 18.09 42.96 19.74
C ALA A 21 18.28 41.44 19.75
N LEU A 22 17.78 40.76 20.80
CA LEU A 22 17.58 39.31 20.77
C LEU A 22 16.40 39.02 19.82
N ALA A 23 16.68 38.43 18.67
CA ALA A 23 15.66 37.83 17.83
C ALA A 23 15.17 36.54 18.50
N VAL A 24 14.02 36.59 19.16
CA VAL A 24 13.30 35.41 19.63
C VAL A 24 12.61 34.79 18.44
N THR A 25 13.21 33.73 17.87
CA THR A 25 12.53 32.87 16.91
C THR A 25 11.50 32.04 17.68
N THR A 26 10.24 32.43 17.61
CA THR A 26 9.13 31.59 18.05
C THR A 26 9.01 30.41 17.07
N VAL A 27 9.48 29.24 17.50
CA VAL A 27 9.12 27.97 16.86
C VAL A 27 7.63 27.77 17.14
N VAL A 28 6.80 28.01 16.11
CA VAL A 28 5.39 27.61 16.16
C VAL A 28 5.36 26.10 16.04
N VAL A 29 5.37 25.41 17.17
CA VAL A 29 4.99 24.00 17.22
C VAL A 29 3.50 23.97 16.99
N THR A 30 3.07 23.68 15.76
CA THR A 30 1.68 23.31 15.49
C THR A 30 1.45 21.99 16.21
N SER A 31 0.86 22.04 17.40
CA SER A 31 0.30 20.88 18.06
C SER A 31 -0.81 20.35 17.14
N GLY A 32 -0.53 19.25 16.44
CA GLY A 32 -1.59 18.46 15.80
C GLY A 32 -2.66 18.21 16.86
N THR A 33 -3.89 18.55 16.54
CA THR A 33 -5.04 18.30 17.42
C THR A 33 -5.06 16.80 17.73
N ALA A 34 -4.74 16.44 18.97
CA ALA A 34 -4.98 15.09 19.47
C ALA A 34 -6.48 14.81 19.25
N GLN A 35 -6.80 13.83 18.42
CA GLN A 35 -8.17 13.40 18.19
C GLN A 35 -8.76 12.93 19.51
N ALA A 36 -9.94 13.42 19.86
CA ALA A 36 -10.59 13.07 21.13
C ALA A 36 -10.67 11.55 21.27
N ALA A 37 -10.20 10.99 22.38
CA ALA A 37 -10.34 9.58 22.69
C ALA A 37 -11.83 9.17 22.58
N GLY A 38 -12.14 8.11 21.80
CA GLY A 38 -13.51 7.62 21.64
C GLY A 38 -14.18 7.93 20.29
N THR A 39 -13.45 8.44 19.29
CA THR A 39 -14.02 8.80 17.97
C THR A 39 -13.32 8.11 16.79
N LEU A 40 -12.51 7.07 17.03
CA LEU A 40 -11.84 6.30 15.99
C LEU A 40 -12.78 5.22 15.41
N PRO A 41 -12.47 4.63 14.25
CA PRO A 41 -13.40 3.75 13.53
C PRO A 41 -14.07 2.68 14.40
N CYS A 42 -13.31 1.95 15.22
CA CYS A 42 -13.88 0.88 16.04
C CYS A 42 -14.69 1.39 17.24
N ASP A 43 -14.38 2.59 17.75
CA ASP A 43 -15.24 3.23 18.76
C ASP A 43 -16.57 3.64 18.14
N ILE A 44 -16.54 4.14 16.90
CA ILE A 44 -17.75 4.51 16.14
C ILE A 44 -18.62 3.27 15.86
N TYR A 45 -18.01 2.18 15.38
CA TYR A 45 -18.73 0.92 15.15
C TYR A 45 -19.32 0.35 16.44
N ALA A 46 -18.57 0.38 17.55
CA ALA A 46 -19.07 -0.07 18.85
C ALA A 46 -20.27 0.75 19.33
N SER A 47 -20.21 2.09 19.15
CA SER A 47 -21.33 2.99 19.45
C SER A 47 -22.54 2.73 18.55
N GLY A 48 -22.31 2.25 17.33
CA GLY A 48 -23.34 1.82 16.38
C GLY A 48 -23.85 0.37 16.61
N SER A 49 -23.50 -0.27 17.73
CA SER A 49 -23.87 -1.66 18.06
C SER A 49 -23.35 -2.73 17.09
N THR A 50 -22.31 -2.42 16.34
CA THR A 50 -21.61 -3.34 15.42
C THR A 50 -20.11 -3.31 15.69
N PRO A 51 -19.64 -3.77 16.87
CA PRO A 51 -18.25 -3.66 17.29
C PRO A 51 -17.29 -4.39 16.35
N CYS A 52 -16.05 -3.87 16.23
CA CYS A 52 -14.98 -4.51 15.49
C CYS A 52 -14.66 -5.90 16.07
N VAL A 53 -14.53 -6.89 15.20
CA VAL A 53 -14.01 -8.23 15.51
C VAL A 53 -12.57 -8.40 15.00
N ALA A 54 -12.15 -7.59 14.06
CA ALA A 54 -10.77 -7.40 13.63
C ALA A 54 -10.53 -5.94 13.25
N ALA A 55 -9.34 -5.43 13.54
CA ALA A 55 -8.96 -4.05 13.27
C ALA A 55 -7.46 -3.99 12.92
N HIS A 56 -7.17 -3.89 11.63
CA HIS A 56 -5.82 -3.93 11.07
C HIS A 56 -5.43 -2.56 10.51
N SER A 57 -4.26 -2.07 10.86
CA SER A 57 -3.72 -0.84 10.28
C SER A 57 -2.21 -0.80 10.43
N THR A 58 -1.52 -0.28 9.41
CA THR A 58 -0.09 0.03 9.50
C THR A 58 0.16 1.53 9.67
N THR A 59 -0.90 2.34 9.68
CA THR A 59 -0.80 3.81 9.67
C THR A 59 -1.22 4.48 10.98
N ARG A 60 -2.19 3.93 11.70
CA ARG A 60 -2.74 4.53 12.92
C ARG A 60 -3.49 3.54 13.83
N ALA A 61 -3.78 3.97 15.03
CA ALA A 61 -4.77 3.31 15.87
C ALA A 61 -6.20 3.42 15.29
N LEU A 62 -7.01 2.39 15.52
CA LEU A 62 -8.43 2.32 15.14
C LEU A 62 -9.37 2.35 16.36
N PHE A 63 -8.79 2.37 17.57
CA PHE A 63 -9.46 2.68 18.84
C PHE A 63 -8.75 3.83 19.53
N GLY A 64 -9.48 4.73 20.16
CA GLY A 64 -8.91 5.87 20.88
C GLY A 64 -8.01 5.47 22.05
N ALA A 65 -8.27 4.35 22.70
CA ALA A 65 -7.46 3.82 23.79
C ALA A 65 -6.28 2.93 23.35
N TYR A 66 -6.17 2.57 22.05
CA TYR A 66 -5.14 1.64 21.60
C TYR A 66 -3.74 2.26 21.68
N ASN A 67 -2.82 1.54 22.35
CA ASN A 67 -1.43 1.95 22.52
C ASN A 67 -0.45 0.78 22.28
N GLY A 68 -0.81 -0.11 21.35
CA GLY A 68 -0.05 -1.33 21.03
C GLY A 68 0.74 -1.25 19.73
N ALA A 69 1.27 -2.40 19.34
CA ALA A 69 1.93 -2.59 18.06
C ALA A 69 0.89 -2.63 16.92
N LEU A 70 1.20 -1.94 15.82
CA LEU A 70 0.37 -1.96 14.61
C LEU A 70 0.83 -3.07 13.66
N TYR A 71 2.14 -3.22 13.47
CA TYR A 71 2.72 -4.25 12.60
C TYR A 71 4.14 -4.61 13.05
N GLN A 72 4.65 -5.71 12.53
CA GLN A 72 6.01 -6.19 12.76
C GLN A 72 6.78 -6.25 11.45
N VAL A 73 8.01 -5.75 11.48
CA VAL A 73 8.93 -5.84 10.36
C VAL A 73 10.08 -6.79 10.69
N ARG A 74 10.57 -7.50 9.66
CA ARG A 74 11.77 -8.37 9.71
C ARG A 74 12.81 -7.81 8.76
N ARG A 75 14.01 -7.56 9.24
CA ARG A 75 15.12 -7.10 8.40
C ARG A 75 15.86 -8.27 7.74
N TRP A 76 16.31 -8.00 6.51
CA TRP A 76 16.94 -9.02 5.68
C TRP A 76 18.32 -9.44 6.18
N SER A 77 19.13 -8.51 6.71
CA SER A 77 20.54 -8.73 7.04
C SER A 77 20.80 -9.83 8.07
N ASP A 78 19.88 -10.05 9.00
CA ASP A 78 20.04 -11.00 10.12
C ASP A 78 18.74 -11.70 10.53
N GLY A 79 17.60 -11.42 9.84
CA GLY A 79 16.31 -12.00 10.15
C GLY A 79 15.65 -11.48 11.43
N ALA A 80 16.28 -10.53 12.13
CA ALA A 80 15.70 -9.95 13.34
C ALA A 80 14.38 -9.22 13.06
N THR A 81 13.51 -9.14 14.06
CA THR A 81 12.20 -8.49 13.97
C THR A 81 12.06 -7.37 14.98
N THR A 82 11.24 -6.36 14.64
CA THR A 82 10.81 -5.34 15.59
C THR A 82 9.35 -4.97 15.34
N ASN A 83 8.67 -4.52 16.40
CA ASN A 83 7.31 -4.04 16.32
C ASN A 83 7.29 -2.53 16.09
N VAL A 84 6.43 -2.09 15.18
CA VAL A 84 6.11 -0.68 14.98
C VAL A 84 4.78 -0.40 15.67
N GLY A 85 4.82 0.37 16.74
CA GLY A 85 3.63 0.77 17.50
C GLY A 85 3.17 2.18 17.14
N VAL A 86 2.24 2.70 17.92
CA VAL A 86 1.74 4.07 17.81
C VAL A 86 2.64 5.06 18.57
N LEU A 87 2.65 6.32 18.13
CA LEU A 87 3.36 7.43 18.83
C LEU A 87 2.76 7.73 20.20
N SER A 88 1.45 7.55 20.33
CA SER A 88 0.67 7.73 21.57
C SER A 88 -0.64 6.94 21.45
N ALA A 89 -1.34 6.76 22.56
CA ALA A 89 -2.66 6.11 22.53
C ALA A 89 -3.60 6.81 21.55
N GLY A 90 -4.25 6.05 20.68
CA GLY A 90 -5.12 6.56 19.62
C GLY A 90 -4.40 7.28 18.47
N GLY A 91 -3.07 7.25 18.46
CA GLY A 91 -2.24 8.03 17.53
C GLY A 91 -1.83 7.26 16.26
N TYR A 92 -0.87 7.85 15.57
CA TYR A 92 -0.32 7.36 14.31
C TYR A 92 0.89 6.45 14.52
N ALA A 93 1.26 5.66 13.51
CA ALA A 93 2.40 4.76 13.56
C ALA A 93 3.72 5.52 13.79
N ASN A 94 4.59 4.95 14.63
CA ASN A 94 5.94 5.45 14.83
C ASN A 94 6.88 4.96 13.72
N ALA A 95 6.81 5.60 12.55
CA ALA A 95 7.65 5.25 11.40
C ALA A 95 9.15 5.33 11.70
N ALA A 96 9.59 6.18 12.65
CA ALA A 96 10.99 6.30 13.03
C ALA A 96 11.56 4.99 13.62
N THR A 97 10.72 4.17 14.26
CA THR A 97 11.12 2.82 14.71
C THR A 97 11.51 1.94 13.54
N GLN A 98 10.70 1.91 12.48
CA GLN A 98 11.01 1.17 11.25
C GLN A 98 12.24 1.74 10.54
N ASP A 99 12.29 3.07 10.34
CA ASP A 99 13.38 3.75 9.64
C ASP A 99 14.75 3.44 10.30
N SER A 100 14.80 3.48 11.64
CA SER A 100 16.00 3.17 12.40
C SER A 100 16.38 1.69 12.31
N PHE A 101 15.39 0.80 12.54
CA PHE A 101 15.62 -0.64 12.55
C PHE A 101 16.05 -1.18 11.17
N CYS A 102 15.48 -0.66 10.09
CA CYS A 102 15.75 -1.08 8.72
C CYS A 102 16.93 -0.31 8.09
N SER A 103 17.60 0.55 8.84
CA SER A 103 18.74 1.31 8.31
C SER A 103 19.86 0.39 7.82
N GLY A 104 20.33 0.64 6.59
CA GLY A 104 21.40 -0.16 5.96
C GLY A 104 20.95 -1.51 5.36
N THR A 105 19.67 -1.90 5.50
CA THR A 105 19.14 -3.16 4.97
C THR A 105 17.70 -2.96 4.46
N SER A 106 17.12 -3.97 3.81
CA SER A 106 15.70 -4.00 3.51
C SER A 106 14.91 -4.67 4.63
N CYS A 107 13.62 -4.35 4.71
CA CYS A 107 12.68 -4.99 5.64
C CYS A 107 11.40 -5.42 4.94
N THR A 108 10.79 -6.49 5.45
CA THR A 108 9.43 -6.91 5.07
C THR A 108 8.49 -6.81 6.26
N ILE A 109 7.22 -6.49 5.99
CA ILE A 109 6.14 -6.63 6.97
C ILE A 109 5.84 -8.12 7.10
N VAL A 110 5.96 -8.68 8.30
CA VAL A 110 5.74 -10.12 8.54
C VAL A 110 4.49 -10.40 9.37
N ARG A 111 3.92 -9.36 9.99
CA ARG A 111 2.68 -9.44 10.75
C ARG A 111 1.99 -8.07 10.76
N ILE A 112 0.67 -8.06 10.67
CA ILE A 112 -0.17 -6.91 10.92
C ILE A 112 -1.03 -7.27 12.12
N TYR A 113 -0.92 -6.51 13.21
CA TYR A 113 -1.60 -6.81 14.46
C TYR A 113 -3.07 -6.43 14.40
N ASP A 114 -3.92 -7.29 14.95
CA ASP A 114 -5.30 -6.93 15.26
C ASP A 114 -5.33 -6.06 16.54
N GLN A 115 -5.91 -4.90 16.44
CA GLN A 115 -6.01 -3.96 17.55
C GLN A 115 -7.15 -4.31 18.53
N THR A 116 -7.98 -5.32 18.23
CA THR A 116 -9.01 -5.82 19.14
C THR A 116 -8.40 -6.77 20.19
N SER A 117 -9.13 -7.03 21.24
CA SER A 117 -8.75 -8.04 22.25
C SER A 117 -8.86 -9.49 21.74
N ARG A 118 -9.23 -9.69 20.47
CA ARG A 118 -9.41 -11.02 19.87
C ARG A 118 -8.12 -11.57 19.27
N HIS A 119 -7.14 -10.68 18.99
CA HIS A 119 -5.83 -11.03 18.43
C HIS A 119 -5.91 -11.79 17.10
N ASN A 120 -6.80 -11.36 16.22
CA ASN A 120 -6.93 -11.87 14.85
C ASN A 120 -5.80 -11.34 13.96
N ASP A 121 -4.55 -11.45 14.40
CA ASP A 121 -3.37 -10.95 13.68
C ASP A 121 -3.26 -11.59 12.30
N LEU A 122 -2.84 -10.82 11.31
CA LEU A 122 -2.51 -11.31 9.98
C LEU A 122 -1.01 -11.63 9.90
N THR A 123 -0.67 -12.82 9.42
CA THR A 123 0.69 -13.25 9.12
C THR A 123 0.82 -13.56 7.63
N ILE A 124 2.04 -13.70 7.12
CA ILE A 124 2.27 -14.06 5.72
C ILE A 124 1.44 -15.30 5.38
N ALA A 125 0.72 -15.26 4.26
CA ALA A 125 -0.19 -16.31 3.86
C ALA A 125 0.56 -17.59 3.48
N PRO A 126 0.10 -18.77 3.95
CA PRO A 126 0.57 -20.05 3.43
C PRO A 126 0.03 -20.29 2.03
N GLY A 127 0.61 -21.25 1.33
CA GLY A 127 0.07 -21.69 0.03
C GLY A 127 -1.36 -22.23 0.12
N GLY A 128 -2.07 -22.22 -1.00
CA GLY A 128 -3.44 -22.68 -1.15
C GLY A 128 -3.71 -23.38 -2.47
N GLY A 129 -4.98 -23.46 -2.84
CA GLY A 129 -5.42 -24.17 -4.04
C GLY A 129 -4.91 -23.57 -5.35
N ALA A 130 -5.00 -22.25 -5.47
CA ALA A 130 -4.54 -21.57 -6.69
C ALA A 130 -3.02 -21.43 -6.77
N ASN A 131 -2.35 -21.19 -5.63
CA ASN A 131 -0.89 -21.16 -5.55
C ASN A 131 -0.42 -21.95 -4.32
N PRO A 132 0.23 -23.12 -4.51
CA PRO A 132 0.68 -23.96 -3.40
C PRO A 132 1.91 -23.40 -2.67
N THR A 133 2.55 -22.35 -3.19
CA THR A 133 3.69 -21.69 -2.57
C THR A 133 3.22 -20.65 -1.56
N ALA A 134 3.83 -20.63 -0.39
CA ALA A 134 3.58 -19.56 0.58
C ALA A 134 3.99 -18.20 0.02
N ASP A 135 3.25 -17.17 0.35
CA ASP A 135 3.50 -15.81 -0.07
C ASP A 135 4.75 -15.20 0.58
N GLN A 136 5.09 -14.02 0.14
CA GLN A 136 6.15 -13.20 0.72
C GLN A 136 5.55 -12.01 1.48
N GLY A 137 6.25 -11.54 2.52
CA GLY A 137 5.89 -10.29 3.18
C GLY A 137 6.14 -9.09 2.26
N ALA A 138 5.26 -8.12 2.29
CA ALA A 138 5.40 -6.89 1.53
C ALA A 138 6.64 -6.09 1.99
N ASN A 139 7.27 -5.38 1.06
CA ASN A 139 8.37 -4.46 1.38
C ASN A 139 7.88 -3.34 2.31
N ALA A 140 8.47 -3.27 3.51
CA ALA A 140 8.04 -2.34 4.55
C ALA A 140 8.25 -0.86 4.19
N ALA A 141 9.16 -0.55 3.27
CA ALA A 141 9.47 0.83 2.85
C ALA A 141 8.76 1.26 1.56
N ALA A 142 8.00 0.35 0.92
CA ALA A 142 7.46 0.54 -0.43
C ALA A 142 6.41 1.67 -0.51
N LEU A 143 5.67 1.91 0.56
CA LEU A 143 4.52 2.83 0.52
C LEU A 143 4.58 3.88 1.64
N PRO A 144 5.56 4.81 1.59
CA PRO A 144 5.58 5.94 2.52
C PRO A 144 4.46 6.93 2.18
N VAL A 145 3.65 7.26 3.17
CA VAL A 145 2.56 8.25 3.05
C VAL A 145 2.53 9.14 4.29
N THR A 146 1.76 10.21 4.20
CA THR A 146 1.46 11.05 5.36
C THR A 146 0.03 10.77 5.82
N ALA A 147 -0.14 10.56 7.12
CA ALA A 147 -1.43 10.44 7.80
C ALA A 147 -1.41 11.31 9.06
N GLY A 148 -2.39 12.22 9.21
CA GLY A 148 -2.44 13.16 10.33
C GLY A 148 -1.20 14.05 10.45
N GLY A 149 -0.51 14.35 9.36
CA GLY A 149 0.75 15.10 9.36
C GLY A 149 1.98 14.27 9.72
N HIS A 150 1.85 12.98 10.01
CA HIS A 150 2.96 12.08 10.34
C HIS A 150 3.34 11.22 9.14
N LYS A 151 4.65 11.00 8.94
CA LYS A 151 5.15 9.95 8.05
C LYS A 151 4.72 8.60 8.60
N VAL A 152 4.11 7.77 7.76
CA VAL A 152 3.73 6.39 8.07
C VAL A 152 3.94 5.52 6.82
N TYR A 153 3.77 4.21 6.95
CA TYR A 153 3.89 3.28 5.84
C TYR A 153 2.60 2.48 5.66
N GLY A 154 2.08 2.44 4.43
CA GLY A 154 1.07 1.47 4.02
C GLY A 154 1.70 0.13 3.64
N VAL A 155 0.87 -0.86 3.37
CA VAL A 155 1.28 -2.15 2.81
C VAL A 155 1.15 -2.09 1.29
N TYR A 156 2.25 -2.22 0.57
CA TYR A 156 2.27 -2.30 -0.90
C TYR A 156 2.25 -3.77 -1.31
N ILE A 157 1.12 -4.23 -1.82
CA ILE A 157 0.95 -5.61 -2.28
C ILE A 157 1.38 -5.70 -3.73
N SER A 158 2.45 -6.44 -3.98
CA SER A 158 2.85 -6.94 -5.28
C SER A 158 2.33 -8.36 -5.49
N ALA A 159 2.31 -8.86 -6.72
CA ALA A 159 1.98 -10.26 -6.98
C ALA A 159 2.87 -11.19 -6.15
N GLY A 160 2.27 -12.14 -5.46
CA GLY A 160 2.95 -13.05 -4.52
C GLY A 160 3.13 -12.50 -3.10
N ASN A 161 2.51 -11.36 -2.77
CA ASN A 161 2.40 -10.87 -1.39
C ASN A 161 0.99 -11.06 -0.86
N GLY A 162 0.87 -11.58 0.34
CA GLY A 162 -0.42 -11.76 1.00
C GLY A 162 -0.31 -12.11 2.46
N TYR A 163 -1.40 -11.87 3.17
CA TYR A 163 -1.50 -12.11 4.61
C TYR A 163 -2.79 -12.84 4.93
N ARG A 164 -2.72 -13.70 5.96
CA ARG A 164 -3.87 -14.55 6.32
C ARG A 164 -3.88 -14.92 7.80
N ASN A 165 -5.08 -15.19 8.31
CA ASN A 165 -5.32 -15.86 9.58
C ASN A 165 -6.48 -16.85 9.43
N ASN A 166 -6.20 -18.15 9.56
CA ASN A 166 -7.21 -19.23 9.47
C ASN A 166 -7.84 -19.59 10.82
N ALA A 167 -7.27 -19.09 11.92
CA ALA A 167 -7.71 -19.44 13.29
C ALA A 167 -8.19 -18.18 14.02
N THR A 168 -9.27 -17.59 13.52
CA THR A 168 -9.80 -16.33 14.04
C THR A 168 -10.75 -16.55 15.22
N ASN A 169 -11.05 -15.45 15.91
CA ASN A 169 -11.99 -15.44 17.01
C ASN A 169 -13.09 -14.39 16.79
N GLY A 170 -14.34 -14.84 16.66
CA GLY A 170 -15.53 -13.98 16.57
C GLY A 170 -15.73 -13.29 15.22
N VAL A 171 -15.00 -13.69 14.19
CA VAL A 171 -15.32 -13.37 12.80
C VAL A 171 -16.59 -14.12 12.40
N ALA A 172 -17.41 -13.54 11.55
CA ALA A 172 -18.68 -14.12 11.13
C ALA A 172 -18.49 -15.47 10.44
N THR A 173 -19.33 -16.44 10.79
CA THR A 173 -19.38 -17.77 10.17
C THR A 173 -20.79 -18.09 9.72
N GLY A 174 -20.93 -18.96 8.72
CA GLY A 174 -22.24 -19.31 8.17
C GLY A 174 -22.97 -18.06 7.66
N SER A 175 -24.22 -17.92 8.07
CA SER A 175 -25.06 -16.78 7.66
C SER A 175 -25.08 -15.63 8.67
N GLN A 176 -24.10 -15.51 9.56
CA GLN A 176 -24.01 -14.39 10.47
C GLN A 176 -23.79 -13.08 9.69
N PRO A 177 -24.42 -11.95 10.09
CA PRO A 177 -24.20 -10.67 9.44
C PRO A 177 -22.82 -10.12 9.78
N GLU A 178 -22.22 -9.41 8.83
CA GLU A 178 -20.95 -8.67 9.02
C GLU A 178 -20.88 -7.40 8.15
N GLY A 179 -19.98 -6.53 8.52
CA GLY A 179 -19.58 -5.39 7.71
C GLY A 179 -18.07 -5.25 7.76
N MET A 180 -17.50 -4.60 6.75
CA MET A 180 -16.08 -4.33 6.67
C MET A 180 -15.76 -3.10 5.84
N TYR A 181 -14.63 -2.49 6.11
CA TYR A 181 -14.03 -1.52 5.20
C TYR A 181 -12.52 -1.73 5.10
N MET A 182 -11.93 -1.23 4.01
CA MET A 182 -10.51 -0.96 3.92
C MET A 182 -10.25 0.39 3.27
N VAL A 183 -9.11 1.01 3.61
CA VAL A 183 -8.55 2.15 2.87
C VAL A 183 -7.44 1.63 1.97
N THR A 184 -7.57 1.88 0.68
CA THR A 184 -6.65 1.43 -0.38
C THR A 184 -6.33 2.56 -1.35
N GLU A 185 -5.46 2.34 -2.34
CA GLU A 185 -5.21 3.25 -3.46
C GLU A 185 -6.04 2.90 -4.69
N GLY A 186 -6.70 3.88 -5.28
CA GLY A 186 -7.40 3.71 -6.55
C GLY A 186 -6.51 3.69 -7.79
N THR A 187 -5.19 3.78 -7.61
CA THR A 187 -4.20 3.90 -8.69
C THR A 187 -3.17 2.78 -8.71
N HIS A 188 -3.14 1.94 -7.68
CA HIS A 188 -2.31 0.73 -7.63
C HIS A 188 -3.22 -0.48 -7.71
N VAL A 189 -3.54 -0.89 -8.92
CA VAL A 189 -4.51 -1.95 -9.24
C VAL A 189 -4.14 -2.65 -10.54
N ASN A 190 -4.54 -3.90 -10.71
CA ASN A 190 -4.51 -4.62 -11.98
C ASN A 190 -5.83 -5.37 -12.21
N ASP A 191 -5.87 -6.19 -13.27
CA ASP A 191 -7.02 -7.01 -13.68
C ASP A 191 -6.86 -8.49 -13.28
N ARG A 192 -6.21 -8.73 -12.14
CA ARG A 192 -5.94 -10.08 -11.60
C ARG A 192 -6.78 -10.37 -10.37
N CYS A 193 -6.89 -11.64 -10.03
CA CYS A 193 -7.43 -12.12 -8.78
C CYS A 193 -6.30 -12.43 -7.79
N CYS A 194 -6.44 -12.10 -6.51
CA CYS A 194 -7.39 -11.15 -5.96
C CYS A 194 -6.64 -10.20 -5.03
N PHE A 195 -7.03 -8.95 -4.99
CA PHE A 195 -6.63 -8.04 -3.93
C PHE A 195 -7.83 -7.85 -3.01
N ASP A 196 -7.94 -8.76 -2.04
CA ASP A 196 -9.08 -8.83 -1.12
C ASP A 196 -8.68 -8.44 0.29
N TYR A 197 -9.70 -8.02 1.05
CA TYR A 197 -9.67 -7.89 2.49
C TYR A 197 -11.02 -8.33 3.06
N GLY A 198 -11.05 -9.37 3.89
CA GLY A 198 -12.28 -9.86 4.48
C GLY A 198 -12.27 -11.31 4.88
N ASN A 199 -13.47 -11.90 4.93
CA ASN A 199 -13.76 -13.25 5.36
C ASN A 199 -13.48 -14.25 4.24
N ALA A 200 -12.83 -15.37 4.55
CA ALA A 200 -12.49 -16.41 3.58
C ALA A 200 -12.55 -17.82 4.21
N GLU A 201 -12.24 -18.82 3.40
CA GLU A 201 -12.13 -20.22 3.80
C GLU A 201 -10.98 -20.43 4.78
N THR A 202 -11.16 -21.37 5.72
CA THR A 202 -10.15 -21.67 6.74
C THR A 202 -9.08 -22.66 6.30
N ASN A 203 -9.25 -23.29 5.14
CA ASN A 203 -8.35 -24.35 4.63
C ASN A 203 -7.52 -23.91 3.41
N ASN A 204 -7.62 -22.64 2.97
CA ASN A 204 -6.94 -22.06 1.80
C ASN A 204 -7.33 -22.72 0.46
N MET A 205 -8.53 -23.24 0.36
CA MET A 205 -9.04 -23.93 -0.83
C MET A 205 -10.39 -23.33 -1.19
N ASP A 206 -10.69 -23.22 -2.48
CA ASP A 206 -12.06 -22.97 -2.93
C ASP A 206 -12.95 -24.13 -2.43
N THR A 207 -13.91 -23.81 -1.58
CA THR A 207 -14.83 -24.79 -0.98
C THR A 207 -16.27 -24.58 -1.41
N GLY A 208 -16.53 -23.53 -2.19
CA GLY A 208 -17.82 -23.34 -2.83
C GLY A 208 -18.42 -21.95 -2.68
N ASN A 209 -19.52 -21.75 -3.38
CA ASN A 209 -20.24 -20.48 -3.39
C ASN A 209 -20.68 -20.06 -1.99
N GLY A 210 -20.40 -18.80 -1.64
CA GLY A 210 -20.87 -18.21 -0.38
C GLY A 210 -20.03 -18.52 0.85
N ASP A 211 -18.91 -19.21 0.71
CA ASP A 211 -17.99 -19.54 1.80
C ASP A 211 -17.08 -18.37 2.16
N MET A 212 -16.99 -17.39 1.29
CA MET A 212 -16.21 -16.16 1.37
C MET A 212 -17.09 -14.91 1.36
N ASP A 213 -16.65 -13.82 2.00
CA ASP A 213 -17.28 -12.51 1.98
C ASP A 213 -16.18 -11.46 2.20
N ALA A 214 -15.56 -11.01 1.10
CA ALA A 214 -14.45 -10.09 1.17
C ALA A 214 -14.62 -8.91 0.21
N ILE A 215 -14.01 -7.77 0.56
CA ILE A 215 -13.86 -6.64 -0.36
C ILE A 215 -12.80 -7.02 -1.38
N TYR A 216 -13.16 -7.11 -2.65
CA TYR A 216 -12.24 -7.03 -3.77
C TYR A 216 -12.10 -5.59 -4.21
N PHE A 217 -10.85 -5.16 -4.53
CA PHE A 217 -10.61 -3.87 -5.17
C PHE A 217 -9.63 -4.02 -6.34
N GLY A 218 -10.08 -3.75 -7.56
CA GLY A 218 -9.28 -3.87 -8.77
C GLY A 218 -10.08 -3.61 -10.04
N THR A 219 -9.50 -4.00 -11.19
CA THR A 219 -10.12 -3.80 -12.50
C THR A 219 -10.63 -5.09 -13.14
N LEU A 220 -10.43 -6.26 -12.51
CA LEU A 220 -10.93 -7.53 -13.03
C LEU A 220 -12.45 -7.49 -13.20
N CYS A 221 -12.92 -7.89 -14.36
CA CYS A 221 -14.34 -7.99 -14.68
C CYS A 221 -14.73 -9.46 -14.79
N TRP A 222 -15.16 -10.04 -13.68
CA TRP A 222 -15.56 -11.46 -13.64
C TRP A 222 -16.86 -11.69 -14.40
N PHE A 223 -17.85 -10.84 -14.17
CA PHE A 223 -19.16 -10.90 -14.84
C PHE A 223 -19.31 -9.73 -15.81
N SER A 224 -18.93 -9.93 -17.08
CA SER A 224 -19.05 -8.92 -18.14
C SER A 224 -20.52 -8.62 -18.50
N PRO A 225 -20.86 -7.34 -18.82
CA PRO A 225 -19.99 -6.17 -18.84
C PRO A 225 -19.82 -5.51 -17.46
N CYS A 226 -18.65 -4.88 -17.25
CA CYS A 226 -18.38 -4.03 -16.10
C CYS A 226 -18.17 -2.58 -16.55
N ALA A 227 -18.33 -1.63 -15.64
CA ALA A 227 -17.88 -0.27 -15.89
C ALA A 227 -16.34 -0.21 -15.95
N THR A 228 -15.82 0.85 -16.58
CA THR A 228 -14.38 1.09 -16.66
C THR A 228 -13.79 1.53 -15.31
N GLY A 229 -12.52 1.19 -15.06
CA GLY A 229 -11.75 1.60 -13.89
C GLY A 229 -11.86 0.64 -12.69
N PRO A 230 -11.05 0.91 -11.65
CA PRO A 230 -11.04 0.10 -10.45
C PRO A 230 -12.34 0.26 -9.66
N ARG A 231 -12.82 -0.81 -9.08
CA ARG A 231 -14.08 -0.85 -8.35
C ARG A 231 -13.98 -1.71 -7.10
N VAL A 232 -14.85 -1.41 -6.16
CA VAL A 232 -15.16 -2.31 -5.06
C VAL A 232 -16.12 -3.37 -5.58
N ALA A 233 -15.81 -4.65 -5.38
CA ALA A 233 -16.73 -5.75 -5.59
C ALA A 233 -16.78 -6.62 -4.34
N ALA A 234 -17.85 -7.39 -4.17
CA ALA A 234 -17.93 -8.44 -3.17
C ALA A 234 -17.36 -9.72 -3.78
N ASP A 235 -16.26 -10.20 -3.24
CA ASP A 235 -15.81 -11.57 -3.48
C ASP A 235 -16.57 -12.49 -2.51
N LEU A 236 -17.47 -13.28 -3.09
CA LEU A 236 -18.34 -14.19 -2.34
C LEU A 236 -17.99 -15.65 -2.63
N GLU A 237 -16.77 -15.93 -3.05
CA GLU A 237 -16.28 -17.14 -3.69
C GLU A 237 -16.96 -17.43 -5.03
N ASN A 238 -16.20 -17.94 -5.97
CA ASN A 238 -16.65 -18.22 -7.34
C ASN A 238 -17.33 -17.05 -8.06
N GLY A 239 -16.97 -15.82 -7.68
CA GLY A 239 -17.43 -14.63 -8.37
C GLY A 239 -17.16 -13.31 -7.65
N LEU A 240 -16.66 -12.34 -8.41
CA LEU A 240 -16.50 -10.95 -8.00
C LEU A 240 -17.76 -10.17 -8.39
N PHE A 241 -18.64 -9.95 -7.42
CA PHE A 241 -19.93 -9.30 -7.66
C PHE A 241 -19.81 -7.79 -7.52
N ALA A 242 -19.84 -7.08 -8.65
CA ALA A 242 -19.89 -5.62 -8.65
C ALA A 242 -21.25 -5.05 -8.19
N GLY A 243 -22.24 -5.91 -8.05
CA GLY A 243 -23.61 -5.70 -7.61
C GLY A 243 -24.57 -6.75 -8.19
N GLY A 244 -25.74 -6.91 -7.62
CA GLY A 244 -26.79 -7.82 -8.11
C GLY A 244 -26.33 -9.26 -8.21
N ASN A 245 -26.57 -9.87 -9.37
CA ASN A 245 -26.21 -11.26 -9.68
C ASN A 245 -24.85 -11.37 -10.42
N GLY A 246 -24.04 -10.33 -10.44
CA GLY A 246 -22.73 -10.36 -11.09
C GLY A 246 -22.43 -9.10 -11.90
N SER A 247 -22.92 -9.02 -13.15
CA SER A 247 -22.75 -7.83 -13.99
C SER A 247 -23.55 -6.63 -13.42
N TRP A 248 -22.86 -5.53 -13.15
CA TRP A 248 -23.47 -4.32 -12.58
C TRP A 248 -22.73 -3.05 -13.03
N THR A 249 -23.11 -2.52 -14.17
CA THR A 249 -22.47 -1.36 -14.82
C THR A 249 -22.68 -0.04 -14.08
N ALA A 250 -23.64 0.05 -13.14
CA ALA A 250 -23.84 1.23 -12.31
C ALA A 250 -22.74 1.42 -11.24
N ASN A 251 -21.93 0.38 -10.97
CA ASN A 251 -20.73 0.50 -10.15
C ASN A 251 -19.58 1.06 -10.99
N THR A 252 -19.52 2.38 -11.11
CA THR A 252 -18.61 3.11 -12.00
C THR A 252 -17.16 3.19 -11.52
N GLY A 253 -16.88 2.57 -10.36
CA GLY A 253 -15.52 2.54 -9.83
C GLY A 253 -15.03 3.87 -9.25
N ARG A 254 -13.79 3.86 -8.75
CA ARG A 254 -13.14 5.02 -8.16
C ARG A 254 -11.61 4.91 -8.26
N ASN A 255 -10.99 5.92 -8.85
CA ASN A 255 -9.53 6.01 -9.04
C ASN A 255 -8.88 7.12 -8.19
N SER A 256 -9.50 7.51 -7.07
CA SER A 256 -8.90 8.48 -6.12
C SER A 256 -7.55 7.97 -5.60
N ALA A 257 -6.65 8.89 -5.24
CA ALA A 257 -5.36 8.52 -4.68
C ALA A 257 -5.49 7.63 -3.43
N PHE A 258 -6.55 7.87 -2.64
CA PHE A 258 -6.95 7.00 -1.52
C PHE A 258 -8.46 6.75 -1.61
N VAL A 259 -8.85 5.50 -1.45
CA VAL A 259 -10.23 5.04 -1.57
C VAL A 259 -10.64 4.34 -0.28
N THR A 260 -11.80 4.69 0.25
CA THR A 260 -12.49 3.88 1.25
C THR A 260 -13.39 2.90 0.50
N ALA A 261 -13.14 1.61 0.65
CA ALA A 261 -13.97 0.52 0.14
C ALA A 261 -14.77 -0.09 1.28
N VAL A 262 -16.06 -0.32 1.08
CA VAL A 262 -16.99 -0.83 2.11
C VAL A 262 -17.83 -1.95 1.53
N LEU A 263 -17.93 -3.04 2.28
CA LEU A 263 -18.84 -4.16 2.05
C LEU A 263 -19.58 -4.48 3.33
N LYS A 264 -20.86 -4.76 3.24
CA LYS A 264 -21.65 -5.37 4.32
C LYS A 264 -22.63 -6.39 3.78
N ASN A 265 -22.82 -7.44 4.53
CA ASN A 265 -23.63 -8.60 4.16
C ASN A 265 -24.44 -9.06 5.37
N ASN A 266 -25.77 -9.22 5.22
CA ASN A 266 -26.59 -9.73 6.30
C ASN A 266 -26.56 -11.27 6.40
N GLY A 267 -25.83 -11.93 5.50
CA GLY A 267 -25.60 -13.37 5.48
C GLY A 267 -26.74 -14.19 4.93
N THR A 268 -27.93 -13.62 4.74
CA THR A 268 -29.15 -14.40 4.37
C THR A 268 -29.79 -13.92 3.08
N SER A 269 -29.79 -12.62 2.82
CA SER A 269 -30.65 -12.07 1.75
C SER A 269 -30.09 -10.86 1.04
N THR A 270 -29.29 -10.00 1.71
CA THR A 270 -28.86 -8.70 1.15
C THR A 270 -27.39 -8.43 1.43
N TYR A 271 -26.77 -7.70 0.50
CA TYR A 271 -25.46 -7.12 0.65
C TYR A 271 -25.41 -5.70 0.10
N ALA A 272 -24.45 -4.91 0.54
CA ALA A 272 -24.23 -3.56 0.02
C ALA A 272 -22.75 -3.28 -0.19
N ILE A 273 -22.46 -2.61 -1.30
CA ILE A 273 -21.13 -2.14 -1.70
C ILE A 273 -21.16 -0.62 -1.72
N LYS A 274 -20.16 0.00 -1.09
CA LYS A 274 -19.95 1.46 -1.14
C LYS A 274 -18.48 1.78 -1.39
N ASP A 275 -18.24 2.96 -1.95
CA ASP A 275 -16.91 3.55 -2.01
C ASP A 275 -16.94 5.04 -1.66
N GLY A 276 -15.78 5.56 -1.26
CA GLY A 276 -15.58 6.98 -1.00
C GLY A 276 -14.15 7.40 -1.36
N ASN A 277 -13.95 8.70 -1.61
CA ASN A 277 -12.61 9.25 -1.59
C ASN A 277 -12.19 9.39 -0.11
N ALA A 278 -11.12 8.69 0.29
CA ALA A 278 -10.63 8.73 1.66
C ALA A 278 -10.01 10.09 2.07
N GLN A 279 -9.90 11.03 1.13
CA GLN A 279 -9.39 12.38 1.37
C GLN A 279 -10.50 13.44 1.43
N SER A 280 -11.71 13.14 0.95
CA SER A 280 -12.80 14.13 0.92
C SER A 280 -14.16 13.49 0.62
N GLY A 281 -15.22 14.12 1.09
CA GLY A 281 -16.59 13.75 0.75
C GLY A 281 -17.13 12.53 1.50
N SER A 282 -18.27 12.04 1.06
CA SER A 282 -19.03 10.95 1.68
C SER A 282 -18.93 9.66 0.85
N LEU A 283 -19.42 8.55 1.43
CA LEU A 283 -19.58 7.29 0.73
C LEU A 283 -20.65 7.39 -0.37
N ALA A 284 -20.38 6.78 -1.51
CA ALA A 284 -21.37 6.52 -2.56
C ALA A 284 -21.78 5.06 -2.52
N THR A 285 -23.10 4.79 -2.47
CA THR A 285 -23.63 3.44 -2.59
C THR A 285 -23.52 2.97 -4.04
N ARG A 286 -22.80 1.89 -4.29
CA ARG A 286 -22.65 1.26 -5.60
C ARG A 286 -23.66 0.17 -5.84
N TYR A 287 -23.99 -0.55 -4.77
CA TYR A 287 -25.07 -1.53 -4.74
C TYR A 287 -25.63 -1.62 -3.33
N ASN A 288 -26.92 -1.83 -3.23
CA ASN A 288 -27.61 -2.20 -1.98
C ASN A 288 -28.86 -2.99 -2.38
N GLY A 289 -28.83 -4.29 -2.18
CA GLY A 289 -29.90 -5.16 -2.64
C GLY A 289 -29.67 -6.63 -2.32
N ALA A 290 -30.36 -7.46 -3.06
CA ALA A 290 -30.39 -8.89 -2.80
C ALA A 290 -29.01 -9.55 -3.07
N LEU A 291 -28.64 -10.54 -2.25
CA LEU A 291 -27.55 -11.47 -2.53
C LEU A 291 -27.76 -12.17 -3.88
N PRO A 292 -26.68 -12.66 -4.54
CA PRO A 292 -26.83 -13.43 -5.78
C PRO A 292 -27.80 -14.59 -5.65
N THR A 293 -28.51 -14.92 -6.74
CA THR A 293 -29.56 -15.96 -6.74
C THR A 293 -29.03 -17.34 -7.07
N GLN A 294 -27.78 -17.45 -7.47
CA GLN A 294 -27.12 -18.74 -7.70
C GLN A 294 -27.07 -19.54 -6.37
N SER A 295 -27.07 -20.86 -6.47
CA SER A 295 -27.02 -21.74 -5.31
C SER A 295 -25.74 -21.48 -4.48
N GLY A 296 -25.86 -21.49 -3.17
CA GLY A 296 -24.76 -21.28 -2.23
C GLY A 296 -24.64 -19.87 -1.64
N TYR A 297 -25.21 -18.85 -2.29
CA TYR A 297 -25.14 -17.48 -1.76
C TYR A 297 -26.29 -17.09 -0.85
N ARG A 298 -27.34 -17.92 -0.74
CA ARG A 298 -28.52 -17.66 0.09
C ARG A 298 -29.00 -18.92 0.80
N PRO A 299 -28.72 -19.08 2.09
CA PRO A 299 -27.84 -18.25 2.93
C PRO A 299 -26.36 -18.45 2.60
N MET A 300 -25.52 -17.49 3.02
CA MET A 300 -24.07 -17.62 2.99
C MET A 300 -23.59 -18.72 3.94
N THR A 301 -22.41 -19.24 3.66
CA THR A 301 -21.75 -20.34 4.43
C THR A 301 -20.32 -19.95 4.86
N LYS A 302 -20.11 -18.67 5.16
CA LYS A 302 -18.82 -18.09 5.52
C LYS A 302 -18.02 -18.90 6.53
N GLN A 303 -16.69 -18.98 6.40
CA GLN A 303 -15.87 -19.84 7.23
C GLN A 303 -15.06 -19.11 8.30
N GLY A 304 -14.82 -17.79 8.15
CA GLY A 304 -14.30 -16.96 9.21
C GLY A 304 -12.78 -16.80 9.23
N ALA A 305 -12.02 -17.26 8.22
CA ALA A 305 -10.64 -16.80 8.06
C ALA A 305 -10.61 -15.31 7.69
N ILE A 306 -9.46 -14.66 7.87
CA ILE A 306 -9.24 -13.29 7.39
C ILE A 306 -8.09 -13.31 6.40
N ILE A 307 -8.29 -12.65 5.26
CA ILE A 307 -7.27 -12.46 4.21
C ILE A 307 -7.01 -10.98 3.95
N LEU A 308 -5.81 -10.70 3.42
CA LEU A 308 -5.43 -9.41 2.89
C LEU A 308 -4.47 -9.59 1.70
N GLY A 309 -4.84 -9.05 0.55
CA GLY A 309 -4.01 -9.01 -0.65
C GLY A 309 -4.01 -10.28 -1.50
N ILE A 310 -4.83 -11.25 -1.16
CA ILE A 310 -5.01 -12.55 -1.84
C ILE A 310 -6.47 -12.96 -1.85
N GLY A 311 -6.86 -13.88 -2.73
CA GLY A 311 -8.13 -14.59 -2.67
C GLY A 311 -8.15 -15.72 -1.63
N GLY A 312 -9.31 -16.31 -1.42
CA GLY A 312 -9.53 -17.36 -0.41
C GLY A 312 -8.69 -18.60 -0.61
N ASP A 313 -8.45 -18.99 -1.84
CA ASP A 313 -7.65 -20.13 -2.27
C ASP A 313 -6.15 -19.80 -2.51
N ASN A 314 -5.68 -18.64 -2.04
CA ASN A 314 -4.35 -18.09 -2.32
C ASN A 314 -4.12 -17.71 -3.79
N SER A 315 -5.13 -17.25 -4.52
CA SER A 315 -4.94 -16.54 -5.77
C SER A 315 -4.30 -15.18 -5.49
N ASN A 316 -3.02 -15.03 -5.84
CA ASN A 316 -2.12 -13.95 -5.40
C ASN A 316 -1.47 -13.17 -6.54
N GLY A 317 -2.10 -13.17 -7.72
CA GLY A 317 -1.61 -12.44 -8.90
C GLY A 317 -1.99 -10.96 -8.91
N SER A 318 -2.81 -10.50 -7.98
CA SER A 318 -3.29 -9.12 -7.91
C SER A 318 -2.27 -8.19 -7.25
N VAL A 319 -2.45 -6.89 -7.45
CA VAL A 319 -1.70 -5.83 -6.78
C VAL A 319 -2.67 -4.86 -6.10
N GLY A 320 -2.21 -4.21 -5.05
CA GLY A 320 -3.00 -3.24 -4.31
C GLY A 320 -2.24 -2.61 -3.16
N SER A 321 -2.89 -1.71 -2.46
CA SER A 321 -2.31 -1.02 -1.31
C SER A 321 -3.27 -1.08 -0.13
N PHE A 322 -2.76 -1.27 1.07
CA PHE A 322 -3.58 -1.30 2.27
C PHE A 322 -3.02 -0.34 3.33
N PHE A 323 -3.90 0.46 3.93
CA PHE A 323 -3.53 1.40 4.98
C PHE A 323 -4.18 1.04 6.32
N GLU A 324 -5.46 0.76 6.30
CA GLU A 324 -6.27 0.34 7.43
C GLU A 324 -7.53 -0.39 6.96
N GLY A 325 -8.07 -1.25 7.80
CA GLY A 325 -9.34 -1.93 7.57
C GLY A 325 -9.86 -2.58 8.84
N VAL A 326 -11.17 -2.79 8.89
CA VAL A 326 -11.83 -3.48 9.99
C VAL A 326 -12.85 -4.48 9.47
N MET A 327 -13.16 -5.46 10.30
CA MET A 327 -14.35 -6.32 10.19
C MET A 327 -15.19 -6.17 11.45
N THR A 328 -16.49 -6.15 11.31
CA THR A 328 -17.44 -5.94 12.42
C THR A 328 -18.34 -7.15 12.60
N SER A 329 -18.81 -7.36 13.81
CA SER A 329 -19.99 -8.21 14.03
C SER A 329 -21.26 -7.43 13.72
N GLY A 330 -22.20 -8.05 12.98
CA GLY A 330 -23.46 -7.41 12.62
C GLY A 330 -23.37 -6.56 11.35
N TYR A 331 -24.50 -6.04 10.93
CA TYR A 331 -24.70 -5.25 9.70
C TYR A 331 -24.76 -3.76 10.05
N PRO A 332 -23.68 -2.98 9.84
CA PRO A 332 -23.64 -1.57 10.23
C PRO A 332 -24.70 -0.74 9.53
N THR A 333 -25.19 0.29 10.23
CA THR A 333 -26.12 1.26 9.61
C THR A 333 -25.33 2.19 8.67
N ASP A 334 -26.02 2.77 7.69
CA ASP A 334 -25.41 3.77 6.79
C ASP A 334 -24.93 5.00 7.57
N ALA A 335 -25.58 5.37 8.67
CA ALA A 335 -25.16 6.47 9.54
C ALA A 335 -23.81 6.16 10.22
N THR A 336 -23.63 4.92 10.71
CA THR A 336 -22.38 4.46 11.30
C THR A 336 -21.25 4.49 10.27
N GLU A 337 -21.46 3.93 9.06
CA GLU A 337 -20.47 3.92 7.98
C GLU A 337 -20.10 5.34 7.52
N ASN A 338 -21.07 6.25 7.43
CA ASN A 338 -20.81 7.66 7.09
C ASN A 338 -19.98 8.38 8.17
N SER A 339 -20.19 8.04 9.46
CA SER A 339 -19.37 8.57 10.55
C SER A 339 -17.94 8.03 10.48
N VAL A 340 -17.75 6.75 10.12
CA VAL A 340 -16.44 6.15 9.87
C VAL A 340 -15.77 6.83 8.69
N GLN A 341 -16.47 7.05 7.57
CA GLN A 341 -15.93 7.77 6.42
C GLN A 341 -15.48 9.19 6.81
N ALA A 342 -16.25 9.91 7.58
CA ALA A 342 -15.87 11.25 8.05
C ALA A 342 -14.59 11.19 8.90
N ASN A 343 -14.44 10.17 9.75
CA ASN A 343 -13.22 9.94 10.51
C ASN A 343 -12.02 9.62 9.58
N ILE A 344 -12.19 8.75 8.57
CA ILE A 344 -11.14 8.43 7.59
C ILE A 344 -10.70 9.70 6.84
N VAL A 345 -11.65 10.52 6.38
CA VAL A 345 -11.35 11.80 5.70
C VAL A 345 -10.54 12.73 6.61
N SER A 346 -10.84 12.77 7.90
CA SER A 346 -10.13 13.62 8.87
C SER A 346 -8.66 13.23 9.07
N VAL A 347 -8.25 12.02 8.68
CA VAL A 347 -6.83 11.58 8.71
C VAL A 347 -5.97 12.42 7.78
N GLY A 348 -6.53 12.91 6.66
CA GLY A 348 -5.76 13.71 5.70
C GLY A 348 -4.63 12.92 5.04
N TYR A 349 -4.92 11.69 4.59
CA TYR A 349 -3.96 10.89 3.84
C TYR A 349 -3.38 11.65 2.65
N SER A 350 -2.06 11.61 2.47
CA SER A 350 -1.41 12.17 1.28
C SER A 350 -0.17 11.37 0.89
N LYS A 351 0.16 11.35 -0.41
CA LYS A 351 1.37 10.68 -0.92
C LYS A 351 2.59 11.55 -0.63
N SER A 352 3.67 10.91 -0.23
CA SER A 352 4.87 11.59 0.25
C SER A 352 5.96 11.79 -0.80
N VAL A 353 5.87 11.33 -2.07
CA VAL A 353 7.06 11.27 -2.95
C VAL A 353 6.82 11.62 -4.39
N THR A 354 7.80 12.38 -4.93
CA THR A 354 8.10 12.56 -6.36
C THR A 354 9.54 12.13 -6.64
N PHE A 355 9.80 10.84 -6.82
CA PHE A 355 11.05 10.32 -7.36
C PHE A 355 10.74 9.13 -8.25
N PRO A 356 11.37 8.99 -9.43
CA PRO A 356 12.37 9.89 -10.04
C PRO A 356 11.78 11.21 -10.58
N SER A 357 12.68 12.16 -10.95
CA SER A 357 12.27 13.41 -11.59
C SER A 357 11.90 13.16 -13.06
N ASN A 358 10.77 13.71 -13.49
CA ASN A 358 10.26 13.53 -14.84
C ASN A 358 11.25 14.04 -15.90
N GLY A 359 11.50 13.22 -16.92
CA GLY A 359 12.41 13.53 -18.03
C GLY A 359 13.90 13.46 -17.71
N THR A 360 14.28 13.19 -16.46
CA THR A 360 15.68 13.06 -16.04
C THR A 360 16.24 11.68 -16.36
N ALA A 361 17.49 11.61 -16.81
CA ALA A 361 18.20 10.37 -17.06
C ALA A 361 18.98 9.94 -15.81
N TYR A 362 18.97 8.64 -15.55
CA TYR A 362 19.60 8.01 -14.40
C TYR A 362 20.36 6.76 -14.81
N ARG A 363 21.30 6.38 -13.98
CA ARG A 363 21.95 5.08 -14.01
C ARG A 363 21.29 4.19 -12.94
N LEU A 364 20.93 2.96 -13.31
CA LEU A 364 20.32 1.97 -12.44
C LEU A 364 21.38 0.93 -12.09
N THR A 365 21.80 0.89 -10.83
CA THR A 365 22.84 -0.04 -10.35
C THR A 365 22.19 -1.13 -9.51
N ASN A 366 22.37 -2.39 -9.88
CA ASN A 366 21.89 -3.53 -9.10
C ASN A 366 22.62 -3.61 -7.76
N VAL A 367 21.88 -3.75 -6.67
CA VAL A 367 22.45 -3.69 -5.31
C VAL A 367 23.29 -4.93 -4.98
N ALA A 368 22.96 -6.10 -5.53
CA ALA A 368 23.71 -7.34 -5.28
C ALA A 368 25.03 -7.39 -6.04
N SER A 369 25.02 -7.00 -7.32
CA SER A 369 26.19 -7.15 -8.20
C SER A 369 27.06 -5.89 -8.27
N GLY A 370 26.50 -4.71 -7.96
CA GLY A 370 27.13 -3.41 -8.17
C GLY A 370 27.24 -3.01 -9.65
N LYS A 371 26.67 -3.80 -10.56
CA LYS A 371 26.68 -3.53 -12.01
C LYS A 371 25.46 -2.72 -12.43
N VAL A 372 25.57 -2.05 -13.57
CA VAL A 372 24.51 -1.17 -14.08
C VAL A 372 23.64 -1.86 -15.13
N LEU A 373 22.38 -1.49 -15.18
CA LEU A 373 21.42 -1.94 -16.19
C LEU A 373 21.88 -1.46 -17.57
N ASP A 374 22.01 -2.37 -18.53
CA ASP A 374 22.63 -2.12 -19.83
C ASP A 374 21.78 -2.65 -20.98
N ALA A 375 21.75 -1.92 -22.08
CA ALA A 375 21.22 -2.41 -23.34
C ALA A 375 22.29 -3.20 -24.08
N VAL A 376 22.10 -4.50 -24.22
CA VAL A 376 23.11 -5.43 -24.77
C VAL A 376 23.75 -4.88 -26.04
N ASN A 377 25.08 -4.79 -26.05
CA ASN A 377 25.89 -4.27 -27.17
C ASN A 377 25.47 -2.86 -27.64
N CYS A 378 24.91 -2.04 -26.77
CA CYS A 378 24.35 -0.73 -27.13
C CYS A 378 23.32 -0.84 -28.26
N GLY A 379 22.58 -1.94 -28.36
CA GLY A 379 21.59 -2.17 -29.40
C GLY A 379 20.45 -1.15 -29.35
N THR A 380 19.96 -0.78 -30.54
CA THR A 380 18.87 0.20 -30.69
C THR A 380 17.62 -0.37 -31.35
N ALA A 381 17.64 -1.64 -31.71
CA ALA A 381 16.51 -2.31 -32.34
C ALA A 381 15.47 -2.77 -31.32
N ASN A 382 14.21 -2.91 -31.77
CA ASN A 382 13.19 -3.64 -31.01
C ASN A 382 13.69 -5.06 -30.70
N GLY A 383 13.47 -5.53 -29.48
CA GLY A 383 13.96 -6.83 -29.02
C GLY A 383 15.39 -6.83 -28.48
N THR A 384 16.11 -5.69 -28.47
CA THR A 384 17.40 -5.60 -27.80
C THR A 384 17.24 -6.00 -26.34
N GLN A 385 17.93 -7.06 -25.92
CA GLN A 385 17.84 -7.59 -24.57
C GLN A 385 18.50 -6.64 -23.55
N ILE A 386 18.09 -6.78 -22.31
CA ILE A 386 18.62 -6.04 -21.17
C ILE A 386 19.46 -6.97 -20.32
N ASP A 387 20.64 -6.52 -19.95
CA ASP A 387 21.51 -7.22 -19.01
C ASP A 387 22.13 -6.25 -17.99
N GLN A 388 23.10 -6.69 -17.25
CA GLN A 388 23.94 -5.85 -16.41
C GLN A 388 25.39 -5.87 -16.91
N TRP A 389 26.06 -4.75 -16.79
CA TRP A 389 27.46 -4.61 -17.17
C TRP A 389 28.23 -3.69 -16.21
N ASP A 390 29.56 -3.73 -16.25
CA ASP A 390 30.37 -2.71 -15.58
C ASP A 390 29.99 -1.31 -16.07
N SER A 391 30.02 -0.32 -15.18
CA SER A 391 29.69 1.05 -15.56
C SER A 391 30.71 1.62 -16.56
N LEU A 392 30.26 1.88 -17.77
CA LEU A 392 31.05 2.47 -18.85
C LEU A 392 30.80 3.98 -19.01
N GLY A 393 29.79 4.54 -18.29
CA GLY A 393 29.42 5.94 -18.36
C GLY A 393 28.83 6.39 -19.69
N ASN A 394 28.38 5.44 -20.53
CA ASN A 394 27.79 5.70 -21.84
C ASN A 394 26.27 5.80 -21.79
N SER A 395 25.66 6.25 -22.89
CA SER A 395 24.21 6.43 -23.02
C SER A 395 23.41 5.13 -23.05
N CYS A 396 24.06 3.99 -23.35
CA CYS A 396 23.42 2.66 -23.36
C CYS A 396 23.04 2.20 -21.95
N GLN A 397 23.70 2.78 -20.93
CA GLN A 397 23.51 2.51 -19.51
C GLN A 397 22.75 3.62 -18.80
N GLN A 398 22.16 4.55 -19.55
CA GLN A 398 21.37 5.66 -19.02
C GLN A 398 19.90 5.49 -19.39
N TRP A 399 19.04 5.77 -18.40
CA TRP A 399 17.62 5.51 -18.47
C TRP A 399 16.82 6.74 -18.04
N ARG A 400 15.98 7.25 -18.95
CA ARG A 400 15.14 8.42 -18.67
C ARG A 400 13.79 7.97 -18.19
N PHE A 401 13.37 8.51 -17.05
CA PHE A 401 12.06 8.25 -16.48
C PHE A 401 11.08 9.33 -16.95
N ASN A 402 10.01 8.91 -17.64
CA ASN A 402 8.94 9.81 -18.07
C ASN A 402 7.65 9.39 -17.35
N ASN A 403 7.10 10.34 -16.60
CA ASN A 403 5.88 10.11 -15.83
C ASN A 403 4.67 9.97 -16.76
N VAL A 404 3.92 8.89 -16.60
CA VAL A 404 2.68 8.61 -17.35
C VAL A 404 1.44 8.62 -16.44
N GLY A 405 1.59 9.07 -15.19
CA GLY A 405 0.53 9.23 -14.18
C GLY A 405 0.77 8.40 -12.93
N ALA A 406 0.19 8.81 -11.81
CA ALA A 406 0.01 8.04 -10.56
C ALA A 406 1.17 7.11 -10.13
N ASN A 407 2.42 7.61 -10.09
CA ASN A 407 3.65 6.84 -9.84
C ASN A 407 3.97 5.79 -10.93
N LYS A 408 3.44 5.96 -12.13
CA LYS A 408 3.75 5.11 -13.30
C LYS A 408 4.71 5.82 -14.22
N TRP A 409 5.70 5.09 -14.70
CA TRP A 409 6.80 5.61 -15.48
C TRP A 409 7.07 4.75 -16.70
N THR A 410 7.32 5.35 -17.85
CA THR A 410 8.09 4.68 -18.88
C THR A 410 9.56 4.91 -18.63
N ILE A 411 10.38 3.87 -18.77
CA ILE A 411 11.82 3.90 -18.54
C ILE A 411 12.48 3.78 -19.91
N THR A 412 12.97 4.91 -20.44
CA THR A 412 13.48 5.00 -21.82
C THR A 412 15.00 4.93 -21.81
N ASN A 413 15.60 4.01 -22.58
CA ASN A 413 17.04 3.99 -22.81
C ASN A 413 17.48 5.24 -23.58
N VAL A 414 18.48 5.95 -23.06
CA VAL A 414 18.90 7.24 -23.64
C VAL A 414 19.52 7.06 -25.02
N ASN A 415 20.26 5.97 -25.26
CA ASN A 415 20.89 5.68 -26.55
C ASN A 415 19.88 5.30 -27.62
N ALA A 416 18.96 4.38 -27.29
CA ALA A 416 18.03 3.81 -28.26
C ALA A 416 16.76 4.63 -28.45
N GLY A 417 16.38 5.47 -27.47
CA GLY A 417 15.10 6.16 -27.45
C GLY A 417 13.88 5.21 -27.28
N LYS A 418 14.13 3.94 -26.93
CA LYS A 418 13.13 2.90 -26.73
C LYS A 418 12.90 2.64 -25.25
N VAL A 419 11.72 2.12 -24.92
CA VAL A 419 11.30 1.88 -23.55
C VAL A 419 11.64 0.47 -23.07
N LEU A 420 11.86 0.32 -21.78
CA LEU A 420 11.98 -0.97 -21.10
C LEU A 420 10.62 -1.68 -21.14
N ASP A 421 10.59 -2.90 -21.68
CA ASP A 421 9.39 -3.64 -22.02
C ASP A 421 9.44 -5.06 -21.49
N ALA A 422 8.32 -5.53 -20.93
CA ALA A 422 8.11 -6.94 -20.61
C ALA A 422 7.80 -7.71 -21.89
N VAL A 423 8.70 -8.59 -22.31
CA VAL A 423 8.60 -9.32 -23.58
C VAL A 423 7.24 -9.99 -23.75
N ASN A 424 6.54 -9.65 -24.84
CA ASN A 424 5.20 -10.16 -25.17
C ASN A 424 4.14 -9.94 -24.06
N CYS A 425 4.32 -8.93 -23.23
CA CYS A 425 3.48 -8.71 -22.04
C CYS A 425 3.36 -9.97 -21.16
N GLY A 426 4.45 -10.72 -21.03
CA GLY A 426 4.49 -11.99 -20.32
C GLY A 426 4.13 -11.85 -18.85
N LEU A 427 3.46 -12.88 -18.33
CA LEU A 427 2.96 -12.94 -16.94
C LEU A 427 3.60 -14.08 -16.15
N ALA A 428 4.47 -14.86 -16.79
CA ALA A 428 5.17 -15.96 -16.15
C ALA A 428 6.44 -15.46 -15.45
N LEU A 429 6.81 -16.11 -14.35
CA LEU A 429 8.10 -15.90 -13.71
C LEU A 429 9.22 -16.17 -14.71
N GLY A 430 10.24 -15.32 -14.72
CA GLY A 430 11.34 -15.39 -15.69
C GLY A 430 11.04 -14.70 -17.03
N THR A 431 9.91 -14.02 -17.18
CA THR A 431 9.66 -13.20 -18.38
C THR A 431 10.83 -12.25 -18.61
N ALA A 432 11.43 -12.32 -19.81
CA ALA A 432 12.55 -11.47 -20.21
C ALA A 432 12.12 -10.00 -20.36
N VAL A 433 13.07 -9.08 -20.22
CA VAL A 433 12.89 -7.67 -20.55
C VAL A 433 13.76 -7.28 -21.73
N ASN A 434 13.25 -6.36 -22.54
CA ASN A 434 13.95 -5.86 -23.73
C ASN A 434 13.68 -4.36 -23.95
N LEU A 435 14.22 -3.83 -25.04
CA LEU A 435 13.86 -2.52 -25.57
C LEU A 435 12.79 -2.68 -26.65
N TRP A 436 11.76 -1.85 -26.59
CA TRP A 436 10.72 -1.80 -27.62
C TRP A 436 10.25 -0.36 -27.86
N ASP A 437 9.62 -0.13 -29.03
CA ASP A 437 8.94 1.13 -29.29
C ASP A 437 7.84 1.35 -28.25
N SER A 438 7.62 2.60 -27.87
CA SER A 438 6.56 2.92 -26.91
C SER A 438 5.18 2.63 -27.49
N LEU A 439 4.46 1.71 -26.86
CA LEU A 439 3.09 1.31 -27.21
C LEU A 439 2.05 1.89 -26.27
N GLY A 440 2.48 2.54 -25.16
CA GLY A 440 1.58 3.12 -24.16
C GLY A 440 0.80 2.10 -23.32
N ASN A 441 1.18 0.83 -23.35
CA ASN A 441 0.51 -0.25 -22.61
C ASN A 441 1.16 -0.50 -21.25
N THR A 442 0.50 -1.30 -20.40
CA THR A 442 0.95 -1.61 -19.05
C THR A 442 2.23 -2.45 -18.98
N CYS A 443 2.62 -3.13 -20.07
CA CYS A 443 3.85 -3.91 -20.17
C CYS A 443 5.12 -3.04 -20.21
N GLN A 444 4.94 -1.74 -20.47
CA GLN A 444 5.97 -0.72 -20.57
C GLN A 444 5.87 0.34 -19.48
N GLN A 445 4.94 0.15 -18.55
CA GLN A 445 4.73 1.05 -17.41
C GLN A 445 5.27 0.42 -16.14
N TRP A 446 6.02 1.19 -15.37
CA TRP A 446 6.76 0.73 -14.21
C TRP A 446 6.45 1.61 -13.01
N ALA A 447 6.15 1.00 -11.88
CA ALA A 447 6.16 1.70 -10.60
C ALA A 447 7.58 1.69 -10.02
N VAL A 448 8.01 2.81 -9.44
CA VAL A 448 9.29 2.95 -8.74
C VAL A 448 9.01 2.96 -7.26
N ILE A 449 9.32 1.88 -6.58
CA ILE A 449 8.92 1.62 -5.21
C ILE A 449 10.13 1.77 -4.28
N PRO A 450 10.09 2.69 -3.30
CA PRO A 450 11.17 2.82 -2.33
C PRO A 450 11.38 1.53 -1.51
N ALA A 451 12.63 1.11 -1.39
CA ALA A 451 13.05 -0.01 -0.55
C ALA A 451 13.96 0.42 0.62
N GLY A 452 13.98 1.74 0.90
CA GLY A 452 14.86 2.33 1.91
C GLY A 452 16.29 2.55 1.42
N ASN A 453 17.02 3.43 2.08
CA ASN A 453 18.46 3.69 1.82
C ASN A 453 18.81 4.06 0.37
N GLY A 454 17.92 4.76 -0.33
CA GLY A 454 18.12 5.13 -1.75
C GLY A 454 18.06 3.97 -2.73
N ARG A 455 17.45 2.86 -2.33
CA ARG A 455 17.20 1.66 -3.14
C ARG A 455 15.74 1.59 -3.53
N TYR A 456 15.47 0.97 -4.68
CA TYR A 456 14.14 0.92 -5.30
C TYR A 456 13.88 -0.45 -5.92
N GLU A 457 12.62 -0.88 -5.87
CA GLU A 457 12.08 -1.90 -6.75
C GLU A 457 11.53 -1.23 -8.00
N LEU A 458 11.65 -1.88 -9.14
CA LEU A 458 11.00 -1.49 -10.38
C LEU A 458 9.95 -2.55 -10.70
N VAL A 459 8.69 -2.20 -10.53
CA VAL A 459 7.55 -3.12 -10.66
C VAL A 459 6.82 -2.85 -11.97
N VAL A 460 6.72 -3.84 -12.85
CA VAL A 460 5.98 -3.69 -14.10
C VAL A 460 4.47 -3.82 -13.85
N GLU A 461 3.70 -2.90 -14.42
CA GLU A 461 2.28 -2.75 -14.12
C GLU A 461 1.39 -3.91 -14.62
N ASN A 462 1.77 -4.58 -15.72
CA ASN A 462 0.93 -5.64 -16.29
C ASN A 462 0.90 -6.92 -15.46
N SER A 463 1.97 -7.23 -14.73
CA SER A 463 2.10 -8.48 -13.96
C SER A 463 2.30 -8.26 -12.46
N GLY A 464 2.66 -7.03 -12.03
CA GLY A 464 3.06 -6.76 -10.65
C GLY A 464 4.40 -7.39 -10.25
N MET A 465 5.14 -7.97 -11.20
CA MET A 465 6.48 -8.52 -10.96
C MET A 465 7.55 -7.44 -10.96
N VAL A 466 8.66 -7.72 -10.30
CA VAL A 466 9.79 -6.80 -10.16
C VAL A 466 10.89 -7.09 -11.18
N LEU A 467 11.62 -6.06 -11.58
CA LEU A 467 12.86 -6.20 -12.37
C LEU A 467 13.91 -6.90 -11.53
N ASP A 468 14.31 -8.08 -11.97
CA ASP A 468 15.19 -9.00 -11.27
C ASP A 468 16.49 -9.23 -12.03
N ASN A 469 17.60 -9.34 -11.32
CA ASN A 469 18.87 -9.76 -11.85
C ASN A 469 18.93 -11.30 -11.83
N LEU A 470 18.76 -11.93 -12.98
CA LEU A 470 18.58 -13.38 -13.14
C LEU A 470 19.53 -14.21 -12.27
N ASN A 471 18.95 -15.05 -11.39
CA ASN A 471 19.67 -15.92 -10.47
C ASN A 471 20.72 -15.18 -9.60
N CYS A 472 20.55 -13.90 -9.36
CA CYS A 472 21.51 -13.07 -8.62
C CYS A 472 22.94 -13.12 -9.20
N GLY A 473 23.08 -13.29 -10.50
CA GLY A 473 24.38 -13.37 -11.15
C GLY A 473 25.18 -12.07 -11.01
N THR A 474 26.51 -12.18 -10.87
CA THR A 474 27.39 -11.00 -10.70
C THR A 474 28.29 -10.74 -11.91
N ALA A 475 28.21 -11.56 -12.95
CA ALA A 475 29.00 -11.41 -14.18
C ALA A 475 28.44 -10.32 -15.09
N ASN A 476 29.30 -9.73 -15.94
CA ASN A 476 28.87 -8.95 -17.08
C ASN A 476 28.04 -9.81 -18.04
N GLY A 477 26.99 -9.26 -18.63
CA GLY A 477 26.11 -9.98 -19.54
C GLY A 477 25.02 -10.80 -18.84
N ASN A 478 24.93 -10.78 -17.49
CA ASN A 478 23.86 -11.45 -16.79
C ASN A 478 22.52 -10.75 -17.10
N LYS A 479 21.52 -11.51 -17.52
CA LYS A 479 20.26 -10.97 -18.03
C LYS A 479 19.39 -10.44 -16.91
N ALA A 480 18.60 -9.42 -17.23
CA ALA A 480 17.47 -8.99 -16.42
C ALA A 480 16.20 -9.71 -16.86
N ASN A 481 15.36 -10.04 -15.91
CA ASN A 481 14.05 -10.67 -16.11
C ASN A 481 13.02 -10.12 -15.13
N LEU A 482 11.81 -10.67 -15.16
CA LEU A 482 10.75 -10.38 -14.21
C LEU A 482 10.56 -11.55 -13.25
N TRP A 483 10.45 -11.26 -11.96
CA TRP A 483 10.21 -12.27 -10.95
C TRP A 483 9.27 -11.75 -9.86
N MET A 484 8.68 -12.67 -9.07
CA MET A 484 7.97 -12.26 -7.86
C MET A 484 8.94 -11.57 -6.89
N TRP A 485 8.45 -10.68 -6.06
CA TRP A 485 9.25 -10.04 -5.02
C TRP A 485 9.72 -11.06 -3.97
N LEU A 486 11.03 -11.20 -3.81
CA LEU A 486 11.68 -12.13 -2.88
C LEU A 486 12.39 -11.41 -1.71
N ASN A 487 12.28 -10.07 -1.66
CA ASN A 487 12.96 -9.25 -0.67
C ASN A 487 14.49 -9.43 -0.62
N ASN A 488 15.13 -9.64 -1.75
CA ASN A 488 16.59 -9.80 -1.84
C ASN A 488 17.22 -8.63 -2.61
N THR A 489 18.55 -8.51 -2.49
CA THR A 489 19.30 -7.41 -3.12
C THR A 489 19.40 -7.51 -4.64
N CYS A 490 19.09 -8.67 -5.22
CA CYS A 490 19.12 -8.88 -6.68
C CYS A 490 17.97 -8.16 -7.39
N GLN A 491 16.90 -7.85 -6.64
CA GLN A 491 15.71 -7.15 -7.09
C GLN A 491 15.71 -5.67 -6.72
N LEU A 492 16.80 -5.20 -6.12
CA LEU A 492 16.95 -3.81 -5.70
C LEU A 492 17.93 -3.07 -6.59
N TRP A 493 17.56 -1.83 -6.92
CA TRP A 493 18.32 -0.96 -7.79
C TRP A 493 18.57 0.40 -7.11
N SER A 494 19.81 0.84 -7.08
CA SER A 494 20.13 2.24 -6.77
C SER A 494 19.92 3.06 -8.03
N ILE A 495 19.23 4.17 -7.92
CA ILE A 495 18.94 5.08 -9.04
C ILE A 495 19.65 6.39 -8.78
N ALA A 496 20.65 6.73 -9.59
CA ALA A 496 21.48 7.94 -9.46
C ALA A 496 21.66 8.63 -10.82
N PRO A 497 21.73 9.97 -10.88
CA PRO A 497 22.03 10.73 -12.10
C PRO A 497 23.35 10.32 -12.77
#